data_5736c3026c41104a8ac4c5178c6d6243
#
_entry.id   5736c3026c41104a8ac4c5178c6d6243
#
_cell.length_a   1.000
_cell.length_b   1.000
_cell.length_c   1.000
_cell.angle_alpha   90.00
_cell.angle_beta   90.00
_cell.angle_gamma   90.00
#
_symmetry.space_group_name_H-M   'P 1'
#
loop_
_entity.id
_entity.type
_entity.pdbx_description
1 polymer ?
#
loop_
_entity_poly.entity_id
_entity_poly.type
_entity_poly.pdbx_seq_one_letter_code
_entity_poly.pdbx_strand_id
1 'polypeptide(L)'
;MKVLKFGGTSVADSKSISKVISILKSNDENLIIVVSAFSGITNLLQKCLNLKGKSTEGVIKEIENRHLEVIENLSSLNGQSSLKSFLKEKLNELEEILDAISTIDEVTQKTVSKVLTLGEILSSNIIFEILKQKNFDISILDSKEIIYSKNFNNNEVLDNDKSSINIKNRLDLIKSKLIIAPGYICSNEKNEISNLGRGGSDYSAAIFAKYSNAKSLEIWTDVSGVYSANPKIVKKALPIEFLSYKEAMELSFFGAKVIYFPTLQPLIEENIPVYIKNTFDPENLGTLISNNP
;
A
#
# COMPACT_ATOMS: atom_id res chain seq x y z
N MET A 1 8.55 4.90 -16.97
CA MET A 1 8.31 4.59 -15.54
C MET A 1 7.03 3.78 -15.44
N LYS A 2 6.97 2.80 -14.53
CA LYS A 2 5.77 2.06 -14.16
C LYS A 2 5.49 2.24 -12.67
N VAL A 3 4.24 2.04 -12.26
CA VAL A 3 3.88 1.97 -10.85
C VAL A 3 3.51 0.52 -10.51
N LEU A 4 4.14 -0.03 -9.47
CA LEU A 4 3.84 -1.36 -8.94
C LEU A 4 3.25 -1.22 -7.55
N LYS A 5 2.04 -1.74 -7.33
CA LYS A 5 1.43 -1.77 -6.02
C LYS A 5 1.42 -3.20 -5.49
N PHE A 6 1.98 -3.40 -4.31
CA PHE A 6 1.96 -4.68 -3.62
C PHE A 6 0.95 -4.66 -2.48
N GLY A 7 -0.07 -5.52 -2.57
CA GLY A 7 -1.09 -5.68 -1.54
C GLY A 7 -0.55 -6.35 -0.27
N GLY A 8 -1.31 -6.30 0.81
CA GLY A 8 -0.89 -6.88 2.10
C GLY A 8 -0.51 -8.37 2.02
N THR A 9 -1.19 -9.15 1.19
CA THR A 9 -0.84 -10.58 0.94
C THR A 9 0.49 -10.74 0.22
N SER A 10 0.86 -9.80 -0.63
CA SER A 10 2.15 -9.78 -1.35
C SER A 10 3.33 -9.43 -0.43
N VAL A 11 3.07 -8.79 0.70
CA VAL A 11 4.07 -8.39 1.71
C VAL A 11 3.75 -9.00 3.07
N ALA A 12 3.13 -10.19 3.11
CA ALA A 12 2.62 -10.81 4.32
C ALA A 12 3.72 -11.25 5.29
N ASP A 13 4.82 -11.76 4.76
CA ASP A 13 5.93 -12.38 5.49
C ASP A 13 7.24 -12.32 4.66
N SER A 14 8.31 -12.85 5.22
CA SER A 14 9.63 -12.87 4.58
C SER A 14 9.63 -13.62 3.23
N LYS A 15 8.84 -14.68 3.09
CA LYS A 15 8.72 -15.46 1.84
C LYS A 15 8.03 -14.66 0.76
N SER A 16 6.93 -13.99 1.08
CA SER A 16 6.18 -13.12 0.17
C SER A 16 7.04 -11.95 -0.29
N ILE A 17 7.73 -11.27 0.64
CA ILE A 17 8.65 -10.17 0.32
C ILE A 17 9.83 -10.64 -0.54
N SER A 18 10.33 -11.87 -0.36
CA SER A 18 11.35 -12.44 -1.24
C SER A 18 10.87 -12.58 -2.69
N LYS A 19 9.57 -12.87 -2.91
CA LYS A 19 8.97 -12.86 -4.26
C LYS A 19 8.91 -11.44 -4.83
N VAL A 20 8.50 -10.46 -4.01
CA VAL A 20 8.55 -9.04 -4.41
C VAL A 20 9.95 -8.63 -4.83
N ILE A 21 10.97 -8.98 -4.05
CA ILE A 21 12.38 -8.70 -4.39
C ILE A 21 12.77 -9.33 -5.73
N SER A 22 12.33 -10.55 -6.01
CA SER A 22 12.58 -11.22 -7.30
C SER A 22 11.91 -10.50 -8.47
N ILE A 23 10.65 -10.06 -8.30
CA ILE A 23 9.92 -9.26 -9.30
C ILE A 23 10.64 -7.94 -9.58
N LEU A 24 11.13 -7.26 -8.53
CA LEU A 24 11.87 -6.01 -8.71
C LEU A 24 13.21 -6.21 -9.41
N LYS A 25 13.89 -7.32 -9.16
CA LYS A 25 15.18 -7.66 -9.83
C LYS A 25 15.01 -7.95 -11.32
N SER A 26 13.90 -8.55 -11.74
CA SER A 26 13.62 -8.85 -13.14
C SER A 26 13.14 -7.65 -13.94
N ASN A 27 13.02 -6.46 -13.31
CA ASN A 27 12.49 -5.26 -13.95
C ASN A 27 13.59 -4.22 -14.18
N ASP A 28 13.79 -3.86 -15.45
CA ASP A 28 14.84 -2.89 -15.84
C ASP A 28 14.35 -1.44 -15.93
N GLU A 29 13.06 -1.20 -15.77
CA GLU A 29 12.46 0.14 -15.83
C GLU A 29 12.60 0.90 -14.51
N ASN A 30 12.42 2.22 -14.58
CA ASN A 30 12.22 3.03 -13.37
C ASN A 30 10.84 2.73 -12.78
N LEU A 31 10.78 2.48 -11.45
CA LEU A 31 9.57 2.05 -10.77
C LEU A 31 9.22 2.95 -9.60
N ILE A 32 7.93 3.24 -9.45
CA ILE A 32 7.36 3.66 -8.17
C ILE A 32 6.69 2.42 -7.55
N ILE A 33 7.09 2.08 -6.33
CA ILE A 33 6.64 0.90 -5.60
C ILE A 33 5.74 1.38 -4.46
N VAL A 34 4.46 1.03 -4.50
CA VAL A 34 3.51 1.36 -3.44
C VAL A 34 3.22 0.10 -2.63
N VAL A 35 3.44 0.15 -1.34
CA VAL A 35 3.23 -0.99 -0.45
C VAL A 35 2.12 -0.74 0.56
N SER A 36 1.32 -1.76 0.82
CA SER A 36 0.36 -1.80 1.91
C SER A 36 1.02 -2.25 3.21
N ALA A 37 0.33 -2.11 4.33
CA ALA A 37 0.70 -2.78 5.59
C ALA A 37 0.87 -4.29 5.36
N PHE A 38 1.70 -4.95 6.16
CA PHE A 38 1.81 -6.42 6.15
C PHE A 38 0.44 -7.06 6.43
N SER A 39 0.20 -8.23 5.84
CA SER A 39 -1.11 -8.88 5.91
C SER A 39 -1.62 -8.99 7.35
N GLY A 40 -2.86 -8.52 7.59
CA GLY A 40 -3.51 -8.56 8.90
C GLY A 40 -3.09 -7.46 9.89
N ILE A 41 -2.02 -6.69 9.62
CA ILE A 41 -1.57 -5.62 10.55
C ILE A 41 -2.64 -4.54 10.71
N THR A 42 -3.27 -4.08 9.64
CA THR A 42 -4.35 -3.09 9.71
C THR A 42 -5.50 -3.57 10.59
N ASN A 43 -5.84 -4.87 10.55
CA ASN A 43 -6.86 -5.46 11.42
C ASN A 43 -6.45 -5.48 12.89
N LEU A 44 -5.17 -5.76 13.19
CA LEU A 44 -4.63 -5.72 14.56
C LEU A 44 -4.65 -4.27 15.11
N LEU A 45 -4.24 -3.29 14.30
CA LEU A 45 -4.31 -1.88 14.67
C LEU A 45 -5.77 -1.43 14.91
N GLN A 46 -6.70 -1.85 14.05
CA GLN A 46 -8.13 -1.59 14.24
C GLN A 46 -8.66 -2.25 15.52
N LYS A 47 -8.17 -3.46 15.87
CA LYS A 47 -8.52 -4.13 17.12
C LYS A 47 -8.06 -3.31 18.33
N CYS A 48 -6.87 -2.73 18.32
CA CYS A 48 -6.40 -1.83 19.39
C CYS A 48 -7.35 -0.63 19.59
N LEU A 49 -7.80 -0.01 18.49
CA LEU A 49 -8.77 1.09 18.53
C LEU A 49 -10.13 0.63 19.09
N ASN A 50 -10.63 -0.53 18.65
CA ASN A 50 -11.91 -1.07 19.12
C ASN A 50 -11.88 -1.41 20.62
N LEU A 51 -10.73 -1.81 21.14
CA LEU A 51 -10.47 -2.03 22.57
C LEU A 51 -10.26 -0.71 23.34
N LYS A 52 -10.30 0.43 22.64
CA LYS A 52 -10.03 1.76 23.22
C LYS A 52 -8.72 1.80 24.02
N GLY A 53 -7.68 1.18 23.52
CA GLY A 53 -6.37 1.09 24.15
C GLY A 53 -6.28 0.15 25.36
N LYS A 54 -7.36 -0.53 25.76
CA LYS A 54 -7.37 -1.41 26.93
C LYS A 54 -6.95 -2.84 26.56
N SER A 55 -6.08 -3.46 27.34
CA SER A 55 -5.62 -4.86 27.13
C SER A 55 -5.08 -5.11 25.73
N THR A 56 -4.25 -4.18 25.23
CA THR A 56 -3.71 -4.21 23.86
C THR A 56 -2.33 -4.86 23.76
N GLU A 57 -1.68 -5.20 24.89
CA GLU A 57 -0.29 -5.69 24.96
C GLU A 57 -0.08 -6.94 24.09
N GLY A 58 -1.02 -7.90 24.14
CA GLY A 58 -0.97 -9.10 23.32
C GLY A 58 -1.10 -8.83 21.82
N VAL A 59 -1.90 -7.80 21.45
CA VAL A 59 -2.07 -7.40 20.05
C VAL A 59 -0.82 -6.69 19.55
N ILE A 60 -0.25 -5.80 20.35
CA ILE A 60 1.01 -5.09 20.02
C ILE A 60 2.14 -6.09 19.86
N LYS A 61 2.23 -7.08 20.75
CA LYS A 61 3.23 -8.15 20.67
C LYS A 61 3.08 -8.99 19.39
N GLU A 62 1.86 -9.23 18.93
CA GLU A 62 1.62 -9.89 17.64
C GLU A 62 2.10 -9.02 16.46
N ILE A 63 1.81 -7.71 16.51
CA ILE A 63 2.33 -6.76 15.51
C ILE A 63 3.87 -6.78 15.50
N GLU A 64 4.49 -6.69 16.65
CA GLU A 64 5.95 -6.74 16.80
C GLU A 64 6.53 -8.02 16.19
N ASN A 65 6.00 -9.18 16.58
CA ASN A 65 6.51 -10.48 16.13
C ASN A 65 6.44 -10.66 14.61
N ARG A 66 5.37 -10.19 13.96
CA ARG A 66 5.23 -10.25 12.49
C ARG A 66 6.26 -9.40 11.78
N HIS A 67 6.59 -8.23 12.30
CA HIS A 67 7.63 -7.38 11.73
C HIS A 67 9.04 -7.91 12.00
N LEU A 68 9.27 -8.45 13.21
CA LEU A 68 10.55 -9.09 13.56
C LEU A 68 10.85 -10.28 12.67
N GLU A 69 9.85 -11.11 12.34
CA GLU A 69 10.02 -12.24 11.40
C GLU A 69 10.62 -11.77 10.08
N VAL A 70 10.10 -10.69 9.50
CA VAL A 70 10.61 -10.14 8.24
C VAL A 70 12.03 -9.58 8.42
N ILE A 71 12.26 -8.80 9.48
CA ILE A 71 13.55 -8.17 9.75
C ILE A 71 14.63 -9.25 9.92
N GLU A 72 14.38 -10.28 10.70
CA GLU A 72 15.34 -11.31 11.03
C GLU A 72 15.69 -12.22 9.84
N ASN A 73 14.71 -12.50 8.98
CA ASN A 73 14.91 -13.37 7.82
C ASN A 73 15.49 -12.67 6.59
N LEU A 74 15.27 -11.36 6.43
CA LEU A 74 15.62 -10.67 5.19
C LEU A 74 16.72 -9.63 5.33
N SER A 75 16.97 -9.09 6.52
CA SER A 75 18.00 -8.09 6.76
C SER A 75 19.35 -8.72 7.10
N SER A 76 20.44 -8.01 6.75
CA SER A 76 21.78 -8.34 7.25
C SER A 76 21.88 -8.14 8.77
N LEU A 77 22.79 -8.84 9.43
CA LEU A 77 22.98 -8.72 10.89
C LEU A 77 23.18 -7.26 11.35
N ASN A 78 23.95 -6.47 10.60
CA ASN A 78 24.17 -5.06 10.91
C ASN A 78 22.90 -4.21 10.71
N GLY A 79 22.06 -4.53 9.73
CA GLY A 79 20.81 -3.82 9.45
C GLY A 79 19.68 -4.16 10.43
N GLN A 80 19.70 -5.35 11.02
CA GLN A 80 18.67 -5.77 11.97
C GLN A 80 18.59 -4.86 13.19
N SER A 81 19.73 -4.41 13.73
CA SER A 81 19.76 -3.55 14.92
C SER A 81 19.01 -2.23 14.68
N SER A 82 19.29 -1.57 13.56
CA SER A 82 18.63 -0.32 13.19
C SER A 82 17.13 -0.50 12.97
N LEU A 83 16.73 -1.57 12.25
CA LEU A 83 15.32 -1.85 11.99
C LEU A 83 14.54 -2.25 13.25
N LYS A 84 15.16 -3.01 14.16
CA LYS A 84 14.56 -3.34 15.46
C LYS A 84 14.38 -2.10 16.34
N SER A 85 15.34 -1.17 16.32
CA SER A 85 15.23 0.11 17.02
C SER A 85 14.10 0.98 16.45
N PHE A 86 14.00 1.08 15.12
CA PHE A 86 12.92 1.77 14.43
C PHE A 86 11.54 1.15 14.76
N LEU A 87 11.42 -0.18 14.69
CA LEU A 87 10.18 -0.88 15.04
C LEU A 87 9.76 -0.57 16.48
N LYS A 88 10.71 -0.67 17.42
CA LYS A 88 10.45 -0.38 18.83
C LYS A 88 9.99 1.07 19.05
N GLU A 89 10.66 2.04 18.41
CA GLU A 89 10.25 3.45 18.46
C GLU A 89 8.79 3.62 18.04
N LYS A 90 8.42 3.04 16.89
CA LYS A 90 7.06 3.17 16.35
C LYS A 90 6.00 2.43 17.17
N LEU A 91 6.36 1.33 17.81
CA LEU A 91 5.47 0.64 18.73
C LEU A 91 5.27 1.41 20.05
N ASN A 92 6.32 2.05 20.57
CA ASN A 92 6.20 2.93 21.73
C ASN A 92 5.26 4.12 21.41
N GLU A 93 5.40 4.76 20.22
CA GLU A 93 4.46 5.81 19.77
C GLU A 93 3.01 5.29 19.72
N LEU A 94 2.80 4.04 19.29
CA LEU A 94 1.48 3.40 19.28
C LEU A 94 0.95 3.22 20.73
N GLU A 95 1.77 2.71 21.64
CA GLU A 95 1.42 2.53 23.04
C GLU A 95 1.02 3.84 23.69
N GLU A 96 1.79 4.92 23.50
CA GLU A 96 1.46 6.26 24.02
C GLU A 96 0.08 6.77 23.52
N ILE A 97 -0.22 6.53 22.23
CA ILE A 97 -1.53 6.90 21.66
C ILE A 97 -2.65 6.07 22.29
N LEU A 98 -2.43 4.76 22.47
CA LEU A 98 -3.41 3.86 23.05
C LEU A 98 -3.66 4.14 24.54
N ASP A 99 -2.64 4.51 25.29
CA ASP A 99 -2.75 4.92 26.69
C ASP A 99 -3.56 6.22 26.82
N ALA A 100 -3.33 7.17 25.92
CA ALA A 100 -4.13 8.40 25.87
C ALA A 100 -5.61 8.10 25.54
N ILE A 101 -5.90 7.23 24.58
CA ILE A 101 -7.25 6.77 24.26
C ILE A 101 -7.88 6.10 25.48
N SER A 102 -7.15 5.21 26.16
CA SER A 102 -7.64 4.49 27.34
C SER A 102 -8.01 5.42 28.50
N THR A 103 -7.25 6.51 28.64
CA THR A 103 -7.46 7.52 29.70
C THR A 103 -8.65 8.42 29.39
N ILE A 104 -8.77 8.90 28.15
CA ILE A 104 -9.82 9.86 27.73
C ILE A 104 -11.12 9.11 27.37
N ASP A 105 -11.04 7.82 27.04
CA ASP A 105 -12.12 6.94 26.53
C ASP A 105 -12.77 7.45 25.23
N GLU A 106 -12.01 8.24 24.44
CA GLU A 106 -12.46 8.82 23.18
C GLU A 106 -11.48 8.48 22.03
N VAL A 107 -12.04 8.15 20.85
CA VAL A 107 -11.27 7.88 19.62
C VAL A 107 -11.70 8.88 18.55
N THR A 108 -10.81 9.81 18.22
CA THR A 108 -11.06 10.79 17.15
C THR A 108 -10.64 10.25 15.79
N GLN A 109 -11.17 10.81 14.70
CA GLN A 109 -10.75 10.44 13.33
C GLN A 109 -9.24 10.65 13.10
N LYS A 110 -8.69 11.70 13.68
CA LYS A 110 -7.23 11.95 13.64
C LYS A 110 -6.45 10.82 14.32
N THR A 111 -6.91 10.35 15.46
CA THR A 111 -6.31 9.25 16.20
C THR A 111 -6.42 7.95 15.41
N VAL A 112 -7.59 7.66 14.79
CA VAL A 112 -7.78 6.52 13.89
C VAL A 112 -6.77 6.55 12.77
N SER A 113 -6.63 7.69 12.08
CA SER A 113 -5.66 7.84 10.98
C SER A 113 -4.23 7.59 11.44
N LYS A 114 -3.81 8.17 12.57
CA LYS A 114 -2.47 7.95 13.13
C LYS A 114 -2.17 6.48 13.41
N VAL A 115 -3.12 5.78 14.02
CA VAL A 115 -2.94 4.37 14.37
C VAL A 115 -2.93 3.50 13.11
N LEU A 116 -3.91 3.65 12.22
CA LEU A 116 -4.02 2.76 11.06
C LEU A 116 -2.88 2.95 10.05
N THR A 117 -2.41 4.17 9.83
CA THR A 117 -1.31 4.44 8.89
C THR A 117 0.04 3.90 9.34
N LEU A 118 0.17 3.56 10.63
CA LEU A 118 1.40 2.95 11.16
C LEU A 118 1.78 1.66 10.43
N GLY A 119 0.78 0.88 9.98
CA GLY A 119 1.04 -0.35 9.24
C GLY A 119 1.82 -0.12 7.95
N GLU A 120 1.45 0.88 7.15
CA GLU A 120 2.13 1.25 5.92
C GLU A 120 3.48 1.94 6.17
N ILE A 121 3.57 2.73 7.24
CA ILE A 121 4.86 3.34 7.66
C ILE A 121 5.86 2.24 8.01
N LEU A 122 5.46 1.24 8.80
CA LEU A 122 6.34 0.13 9.17
C LEU A 122 6.75 -0.69 7.95
N SER A 123 5.79 -1.13 7.14
CA SER A 123 6.07 -1.99 5.98
C SER A 123 6.99 -1.30 4.96
N SER A 124 6.70 -0.05 4.60
CA SER A 124 7.47 0.70 3.59
C SER A 124 8.91 0.94 4.03
N ASN A 125 9.14 1.34 5.30
CA ASN A 125 10.48 1.59 5.81
C ASN A 125 11.29 0.30 5.96
N ILE A 126 10.68 -0.79 6.44
CA ILE A 126 11.36 -2.08 6.56
C ILE A 126 11.75 -2.61 5.17
N ILE A 127 10.83 -2.59 4.21
CA ILE A 127 11.12 -3.06 2.84
C ILE A 127 12.17 -2.16 2.18
N PHE A 128 12.10 -0.84 2.37
CA PHE A 128 13.10 0.10 1.87
C PHE A 128 14.52 -0.26 2.35
N GLU A 129 14.71 -0.43 3.65
CA GLU A 129 16.02 -0.74 4.21
C GLU A 129 16.51 -2.13 3.76
N ILE A 130 15.63 -3.13 3.64
CA ILE A 130 15.97 -4.45 3.11
C ILE A 130 16.45 -4.35 1.64
N LEU A 131 15.74 -3.58 0.79
CA LEU A 131 16.12 -3.39 -0.60
C LEU A 131 17.45 -2.65 -0.72
N LYS A 132 17.66 -1.61 0.09
CA LYS A 132 18.92 -0.86 0.17
C LYS A 132 20.10 -1.76 0.56
N GLN A 133 19.92 -2.62 1.58
CA GLN A 133 20.93 -3.61 1.99
C GLN A 133 21.24 -4.64 0.89
N LYS A 134 20.30 -4.88 -0.02
CA LYS A 134 20.48 -5.75 -1.20
C LYS A 134 21.00 -4.98 -2.45
N ASN A 135 21.55 -3.77 -2.24
CA ASN A 135 22.16 -2.91 -3.26
C ASN A 135 21.21 -2.46 -4.37
N PHE A 136 19.92 -2.30 -4.09
CA PHE A 136 19.02 -1.62 -5.02
C PHE A 136 19.28 -0.10 -4.98
N ASP A 137 19.29 0.54 -6.14
CA ASP A 137 19.26 2.00 -6.27
C ASP A 137 17.84 2.49 -5.99
N ILE A 138 17.55 2.82 -4.72
CA ILE A 138 16.21 3.08 -4.22
C ILE A 138 16.16 4.30 -3.29
N SER A 139 15.09 5.08 -3.41
CA SER A 139 14.72 6.16 -2.48
C SER A 139 13.35 5.87 -1.86
N ILE A 140 13.09 6.42 -0.68
CA ILE A 140 11.78 6.38 -0.03
C ILE A 140 11.10 7.75 -0.13
N LEU A 141 9.79 7.74 -0.42
CA LEU A 141 8.91 8.89 -0.36
C LEU A 141 8.03 8.82 0.89
N ASP A 142 7.80 9.94 1.54
CA ASP A 142 6.75 10.06 2.55
C ASP A 142 5.46 10.56 1.88
N SER A 143 4.48 9.67 1.74
CA SER A 143 3.21 9.99 1.08
C SER A 143 2.45 11.14 1.75
N LYS A 144 2.62 11.35 3.07
CA LYS A 144 1.99 12.47 3.78
C LYS A 144 2.52 13.85 3.35
N GLU A 145 3.73 13.92 2.78
CA GLU A 145 4.32 15.18 2.32
C GLU A 145 3.86 15.56 0.91
N ILE A 146 3.25 14.64 0.16
CA ILE A 146 2.99 14.80 -1.27
C ILE A 146 1.57 14.49 -1.70
N ILE A 147 0.82 13.68 -0.95
CA ILE A 147 -0.59 13.40 -1.20
C ILE A 147 -1.43 14.18 -0.18
N TYR A 148 -2.34 15.00 -0.66
CA TYR A 148 -3.19 15.85 0.18
C TYR A 148 -4.66 15.55 -0.05
N SER A 149 -5.43 15.55 1.05
CA SER A 149 -6.89 15.56 1.03
C SER A 149 -7.41 16.94 1.43
N LYS A 150 -8.62 17.25 0.96
CA LYS A 150 -9.39 18.43 1.36
C LYS A 150 -10.79 18.03 1.74
N ASN A 151 -11.43 18.83 2.60
CA ASN A 151 -12.83 18.61 2.96
C ASN A 151 -13.75 19.10 1.83
N PHE A 152 -14.62 18.23 1.37
CA PHE A 152 -15.68 18.56 0.44
C PHE A 152 -16.99 17.91 0.90
N ASN A 153 -17.98 18.73 1.28
CA ASN A 153 -19.27 18.27 1.79
C ASN A 153 -19.14 17.24 2.95
N ASN A 154 -18.29 17.53 3.93
CA ASN A 154 -17.98 16.68 5.08
C ASN A 154 -17.29 15.33 4.73
N ASN A 155 -16.80 15.17 3.51
CA ASN A 155 -15.99 14.03 3.10
C ASN A 155 -14.56 14.49 2.79
N GLU A 156 -13.57 13.70 3.17
CA GLU A 156 -12.21 13.90 2.70
C GLU A 156 -12.09 13.37 1.27
N VAL A 157 -11.71 14.26 0.35
CA VAL A 157 -11.44 13.95 -1.06
C VAL A 157 -10.02 14.36 -1.42
N LEU A 158 -9.45 13.75 -2.46
CA LEU A 158 -8.12 14.12 -2.94
C LEU A 158 -8.08 15.60 -3.36
N ASP A 159 -7.09 16.33 -2.87
CA ASP A 159 -6.71 17.62 -3.42
C ASP A 159 -5.79 17.39 -4.63
N ASN A 160 -6.41 17.34 -5.82
CA ASN A 160 -5.71 17.03 -7.06
C ASN A 160 -4.63 18.06 -7.38
N ASP A 161 -4.90 19.35 -7.19
CA ASP A 161 -3.97 20.41 -7.57
C ASP A 161 -2.73 20.38 -6.67
N LYS A 162 -2.93 20.38 -5.35
CA LYS A 162 -1.84 20.35 -4.39
C LYS A 162 -1.03 19.06 -4.51
N SER A 163 -1.68 17.90 -4.64
CA SER A 163 -1.00 16.61 -4.78
C SER A 163 -0.22 16.52 -6.09
N SER A 164 -0.79 16.96 -7.22
CA SER A 164 -0.13 16.98 -8.52
C SER A 164 1.19 17.74 -8.49
N ILE A 165 1.16 18.96 -7.95
CA ILE A 165 2.35 19.83 -7.87
C ILE A 165 3.41 19.18 -6.99
N ASN A 166 3.04 18.69 -5.81
CA ASN A 166 4.01 18.14 -4.86
C ASN A 166 4.61 16.82 -5.35
N ILE A 167 3.81 15.95 -5.96
CA ILE A 167 4.31 14.68 -6.52
C ILE A 167 5.31 14.97 -7.64
N LYS A 168 4.97 15.83 -8.62
CA LYS A 168 5.86 16.17 -9.73
C LYS A 168 7.16 16.77 -9.22
N ASN A 169 7.09 17.81 -8.38
CA ASN A 169 8.28 18.45 -7.83
C ASN A 169 9.18 17.46 -7.07
N ARG A 170 8.57 16.53 -6.34
CA ARG A 170 9.35 15.55 -5.56
C ARG A 170 9.99 14.49 -6.46
N LEU A 171 9.28 14.00 -7.46
CA LEU A 171 9.81 13.01 -8.41
C LEU A 171 10.95 13.59 -9.25
N ASP A 172 10.91 14.86 -9.64
CA ASP A 172 11.97 15.53 -10.40
C ASP A 172 13.30 15.62 -9.63
N LEU A 173 13.23 15.61 -8.30
CA LEU A 173 14.43 15.64 -7.43
C LEU A 173 15.06 14.25 -7.21
N ILE A 174 14.32 13.17 -7.46
CA ILE A 174 14.78 11.80 -7.19
C ILE A 174 15.43 11.22 -8.44
N LYS A 175 16.67 10.76 -8.29
CA LYS A 175 17.45 10.15 -9.38
C LYS A 175 17.48 8.62 -9.31
N SER A 176 17.06 8.04 -8.20
CA SER A 176 17.08 6.59 -8.01
C SER A 176 16.16 5.88 -8.99
N LYS A 177 16.59 4.70 -9.45
CA LYS A 177 15.83 3.84 -10.36
C LYS A 177 14.50 3.37 -9.73
N LEU A 178 14.51 3.09 -8.42
CA LEU A 178 13.36 2.65 -7.67
C LEU A 178 12.96 3.72 -6.63
N ILE A 179 11.67 3.91 -6.48
CA ILE A 179 11.09 4.79 -5.47
C ILE A 179 10.04 3.98 -4.72
N ILE A 180 10.17 3.84 -3.41
CA ILE A 180 9.15 3.20 -2.58
C ILE A 180 8.35 4.25 -1.81
N ALA A 181 7.04 4.05 -1.70
CA ALA A 181 6.14 4.91 -0.95
C ALA A 181 5.12 4.08 -0.16
N PRO A 182 4.76 4.48 1.07
CA PRO A 182 3.64 3.89 1.77
C PRO A 182 2.34 4.22 1.02
N GLY A 183 1.49 3.23 0.81
CA GLY A 183 0.13 3.43 0.33
C GLY A 183 -0.78 4.00 1.42
N TYR A 184 -2.05 4.27 1.11
CA TYR A 184 -3.10 4.65 2.05
C TYR A 184 -2.96 6.02 2.71
N ILE A 185 -1.75 6.55 2.89
CA ILE A 185 -1.42 7.75 3.68
C ILE A 185 -1.58 9.01 2.85
N CYS A 186 -2.15 10.04 3.46
CA CYS A 186 -2.16 11.42 2.96
C CYS A 186 -2.09 12.42 4.12
N SER A 187 -2.02 13.71 3.82
CA SER A 187 -2.23 14.80 4.77
C SER A 187 -3.54 15.52 4.49
N ASN A 188 -4.24 15.94 5.54
CA ASN A 188 -5.41 16.80 5.41
C ASN A 188 -5.03 18.29 5.22
N GLU A 189 -6.02 19.18 5.10
CA GLU A 189 -5.81 20.64 4.93
C GLU A 189 -5.01 21.27 6.06
N LYS A 190 -5.01 20.69 7.24
CA LYS A 190 -4.24 21.14 8.42
C LYS A 190 -2.81 20.56 8.44
N ASN A 191 -2.38 19.88 7.37
CA ASN A 191 -1.13 19.11 7.29
C ASN A 191 -1.01 18.03 8.39
N GLU A 192 -2.12 17.51 8.89
CA GLU A 192 -2.15 16.39 9.80
C GLU A 192 -2.24 15.09 9.00
N ILE A 193 -1.67 14.01 9.57
CA ILE A 193 -1.76 12.69 8.95
C ILE A 193 -3.21 12.25 8.83
N SER A 194 -3.59 11.83 7.64
CA SER A 194 -4.88 11.29 7.29
C SER A 194 -4.73 10.09 6.38
N ASN A 195 -5.83 9.52 5.92
CA ASN A 195 -5.81 8.34 5.08
C ASN A 195 -6.84 8.43 3.94
N LEU A 196 -6.58 7.69 2.88
CA LEU A 196 -7.39 7.70 1.66
C LEU A 196 -8.62 6.76 1.72
N GLY A 197 -8.93 6.21 2.88
CA GLY A 197 -10.08 5.35 3.08
C GLY A 197 -9.95 3.97 2.42
N ARG A 198 -11.09 3.32 2.13
CA ARG A 198 -11.12 1.97 1.56
C ARG A 198 -10.41 1.90 0.20
N GLY A 199 -9.55 0.90 0.03
CA GLY A 199 -8.74 0.76 -1.17
C GLY A 199 -7.62 1.81 -1.28
N GLY A 200 -7.30 2.51 -0.17
CA GLY A 200 -6.41 3.67 -0.19
C GLY A 200 -5.01 3.39 -0.73
N SER A 201 -4.46 2.17 -0.57
CA SER A 201 -3.16 1.83 -1.17
C SER A 201 -3.24 1.68 -2.70
N ASP A 202 -4.36 1.16 -3.24
CA ASP A 202 -4.61 1.13 -4.68
C ASP A 202 -4.82 2.54 -5.21
N TYR A 203 -5.51 3.38 -4.42
CA TYR A 203 -5.71 4.79 -4.77
C TYR A 203 -4.40 5.58 -4.75
N SER A 204 -3.52 5.39 -3.77
CA SER A 204 -2.18 5.98 -3.77
C SER A 204 -1.41 5.61 -5.03
N ALA A 205 -1.46 4.34 -5.43
CA ALA A 205 -0.78 3.86 -6.63
C ALA A 205 -1.36 4.49 -7.91
N ALA A 206 -2.68 4.65 -7.99
CA ALA A 206 -3.35 5.33 -9.10
C ALA A 206 -2.97 6.82 -9.17
N ILE A 207 -2.91 7.50 -8.02
CA ILE A 207 -2.46 8.89 -7.90
C ILE A 207 -1.01 9.03 -8.40
N PHE A 208 -0.11 8.15 -7.93
CA PHE A 208 1.27 8.14 -8.41
C PHE A 208 1.34 7.86 -9.91
N ALA A 209 0.58 6.90 -10.43
CA ALA A 209 0.58 6.58 -11.86
C ALA A 209 0.12 7.76 -12.71
N LYS A 210 -0.96 8.45 -12.31
CA LYS A 210 -1.45 9.64 -12.99
C LYS A 210 -0.39 10.74 -13.03
N TYR A 211 0.13 11.15 -11.88
CA TYR A 211 0.99 12.33 -11.79
C TYR A 211 2.46 12.10 -12.15
N SER A 212 2.89 10.83 -12.28
CA SER A 212 4.18 10.47 -12.86
C SER A 212 4.12 10.18 -14.36
N ASN A 213 2.95 10.29 -15.01
CA ASN A 213 2.70 9.87 -16.38
C ASN A 213 3.20 8.43 -16.62
N ALA A 214 2.82 7.52 -15.73
CA ALA A 214 3.27 6.14 -15.80
C ALA A 214 2.74 5.43 -17.05
N LYS A 215 3.55 4.53 -17.62
CA LYS A 215 3.14 3.68 -18.76
C LYS A 215 2.04 2.69 -18.37
N SER A 216 2.03 2.26 -17.11
CA SER A 216 1.06 1.31 -16.56
C SER A 216 1.07 1.31 -15.02
N LEU A 217 -0.02 0.85 -14.44
CA LEU A 217 -0.10 0.43 -13.04
C LEU A 217 -0.20 -1.09 -12.98
N GLU A 218 0.65 -1.74 -12.22
CA GLU A 218 0.55 -3.16 -11.91
C GLU A 218 0.12 -3.35 -10.45
N ILE A 219 -1.03 -4.02 -10.24
CA ILE A 219 -1.53 -4.39 -8.91
C ILE A 219 -1.19 -5.85 -8.66
N TRP A 220 -0.24 -6.08 -7.77
CA TRP A 220 0.24 -7.39 -7.38
C TRP A 220 -0.49 -7.88 -6.13
N THR A 221 -1.11 -9.06 -6.25
CA THR A 221 -1.97 -9.69 -5.23
C THR A 221 -1.72 -11.20 -5.17
N ASP A 222 -2.57 -11.96 -4.48
CA ASP A 222 -2.50 -13.43 -4.35
C ASP A 222 -3.33 -14.21 -5.38
N VAL A 223 -3.86 -13.52 -6.39
CA VAL A 223 -4.64 -14.14 -7.47
C VAL A 223 -4.10 -13.74 -8.83
N SER A 224 -4.20 -14.67 -9.81
CA SER A 224 -3.68 -14.48 -11.17
C SER A 224 -4.67 -13.72 -12.07
N GLY A 225 -5.11 -12.54 -11.60
CA GLY A 225 -6.07 -11.71 -12.34
C GLY A 225 -7.51 -11.81 -11.86
N VAL A 226 -8.42 -11.34 -12.70
CA VAL A 226 -9.87 -11.41 -12.50
C VAL A 226 -10.39 -12.72 -13.11
N TYR A 227 -11.33 -13.35 -12.46
CA TYR A 227 -11.94 -14.61 -12.90
C TYR A 227 -13.43 -14.42 -13.14
N SER A 228 -14.02 -15.27 -14.01
CA SER A 228 -15.46 -15.31 -14.30
C SER A 228 -16.32 -15.62 -13.07
N ALA A 229 -15.73 -16.22 -12.03
CA ALA A 229 -16.30 -16.46 -10.71
C ALA A 229 -15.18 -16.64 -9.67
N ASN A 230 -15.50 -16.67 -8.39
CA ASN A 230 -14.50 -16.92 -7.36
C ASN A 230 -13.91 -18.36 -7.51
N PRO A 231 -12.62 -18.52 -7.88
CA PRO A 231 -12.02 -19.83 -8.14
C PRO A 231 -11.94 -20.72 -6.88
N LYS A 232 -12.00 -20.15 -5.68
CA LYS A 232 -12.06 -20.90 -4.42
C LYS A 232 -13.42 -21.57 -4.22
N ILE A 233 -14.47 -21.10 -4.90
CA ILE A 233 -15.84 -21.63 -4.82
C ILE A 233 -16.20 -22.41 -6.09
N VAL A 234 -15.88 -21.84 -7.25
CA VAL A 234 -16.23 -22.41 -8.56
C VAL A 234 -14.97 -22.95 -9.23
N LYS A 235 -14.77 -24.25 -9.19
CA LYS A 235 -13.56 -24.91 -9.75
C LYS A 235 -13.39 -24.72 -11.27
N LYS A 236 -14.47 -24.39 -11.99
CA LYS A 236 -14.46 -24.12 -13.45
C LYS A 236 -14.40 -22.62 -13.77
N ALA A 237 -14.06 -21.76 -12.79
CA ALA A 237 -13.87 -20.34 -13.05
C ALA A 237 -12.71 -20.14 -14.02
N LEU A 238 -12.95 -19.35 -15.07
CA LEU A 238 -11.97 -19.05 -16.10
C LEU A 238 -11.30 -17.70 -15.81
N PRO A 239 -9.99 -17.57 -16.02
CA PRO A 239 -9.33 -16.26 -15.96
C PRO A 239 -9.83 -15.39 -17.11
N ILE A 240 -9.94 -14.09 -16.85
CA ILE A 240 -10.30 -13.06 -17.82
C ILE A 240 -9.02 -12.30 -18.17
N GLU A 241 -8.56 -12.43 -19.42
CA GLU A 241 -7.30 -11.82 -19.84
C GLU A 241 -7.42 -10.32 -20.03
N PHE A 242 -8.60 -9.86 -20.46
CA PHE A 242 -8.86 -8.45 -20.76
C PHE A 242 -10.23 -8.01 -20.24
N LEU A 243 -10.27 -6.78 -19.68
CA LEU A 243 -11.48 -6.08 -19.29
C LEU A 243 -11.37 -4.61 -19.72
N SER A 244 -12.45 -4.04 -20.19
CA SER A 244 -12.58 -2.60 -20.24
C SER A 244 -12.70 -2.02 -18.82
N TYR A 245 -12.38 -0.73 -18.64
CA TYR A 245 -12.62 -0.06 -17.36
C TYR A 245 -14.08 -0.14 -16.92
N LYS A 246 -15.01 -0.07 -17.88
CA LYS A 246 -16.45 -0.16 -17.60
C LYS A 246 -16.83 -1.54 -17.06
N GLU A 247 -16.38 -2.61 -17.69
CA GLU A 247 -16.62 -3.98 -17.22
C GLU A 247 -15.99 -4.24 -15.85
N ALA A 248 -14.76 -3.76 -15.63
CA ALA A 248 -14.10 -3.87 -14.34
C ALA A 248 -14.85 -3.12 -13.23
N MET A 249 -15.43 -1.95 -13.54
CA MET A 249 -16.29 -1.19 -12.64
C MET A 249 -17.56 -1.97 -12.28
N GLU A 250 -18.24 -2.50 -13.26
CA GLU A 250 -19.47 -3.28 -13.05
C GLU A 250 -19.20 -4.53 -12.21
N LEU A 251 -18.15 -5.29 -12.53
CA LEU A 251 -17.73 -6.44 -11.74
C LEU A 251 -17.42 -6.09 -10.29
N SER A 252 -16.73 -4.98 -10.05
CA SER A 252 -16.43 -4.48 -8.71
C SER A 252 -17.71 -4.09 -7.95
N PHE A 253 -18.66 -3.45 -8.62
CA PHE A 253 -19.95 -3.07 -8.04
C PHE A 253 -20.77 -4.29 -7.63
N PHE A 254 -20.77 -5.35 -8.44
CA PHE A 254 -21.47 -6.61 -8.15
C PHE A 254 -20.70 -7.59 -7.25
N GLY A 255 -19.58 -7.13 -6.63
CA GLY A 255 -18.92 -7.85 -5.55
C GLY A 255 -17.64 -8.60 -5.92
N ALA A 256 -17.08 -8.40 -7.09
CA ALA A 256 -15.72 -8.86 -7.39
C ALA A 256 -14.72 -8.11 -6.48
N LYS A 257 -14.06 -8.85 -5.58
CA LYS A 257 -13.21 -8.27 -4.52
C LYS A 257 -11.75 -8.04 -4.94
N VAL A 258 -11.44 -8.05 -6.23
CA VAL A 258 -10.05 -7.98 -6.69
C VAL A 258 -9.52 -6.55 -6.61
N ILE A 259 -10.35 -5.56 -6.97
CA ILE A 259 -9.99 -4.14 -6.90
C ILE A 259 -11.20 -3.36 -6.38
N TYR A 260 -10.93 -2.32 -5.59
CA TYR A 260 -11.93 -1.31 -5.28
C TYR A 260 -11.93 -0.26 -6.38
N PHE A 261 -12.77 -0.44 -7.38
CA PHE A 261 -12.74 0.30 -8.65
C PHE A 261 -12.74 1.85 -8.51
N PRO A 262 -13.50 2.47 -7.58
CA PRO A 262 -13.47 3.93 -7.44
C PRO A 262 -12.07 4.52 -7.28
N THR A 263 -11.12 3.70 -6.78
CA THR A 263 -9.72 4.14 -6.61
C THR A 263 -8.94 4.19 -7.91
N LEU A 264 -9.45 3.61 -8.99
CA LEU A 264 -8.83 3.63 -10.32
C LEU A 264 -9.32 4.79 -11.20
N GLN A 265 -10.27 5.60 -10.73
CA GLN A 265 -10.80 6.74 -11.48
C GLN A 265 -9.71 7.65 -12.09
N PRO A 266 -8.59 7.97 -11.38
CA PRO A 266 -7.53 8.79 -11.95
C PRO A 266 -6.89 8.21 -13.22
N LEU A 267 -6.92 6.89 -13.39
CA LEU A 267 -6.28 6.18 -14.52
C LEU A 267 -7.14 6.18 -15.77
N ILE A 268 -8.47 6.20 -15.59
CA ILE A 268 -9.44 6.22 -16.71
C ILE A 268 -9.27 7.49 -17.52
N GLU A 269 -9.11 8.63 -16.83
CA GLU A 269 -8.95 9.95 -17.45
C GLU A 269 -7.69 10.03 -18.31
N GLU A 270 -6.62 9.37 -17.89
CA GLU A 270 -5.31 9.37 -18.56
C GLU A 270 -5.10 8.14 -19.45
N ASN A 271 -6.07 7.23 -19.54
CA ASN A 271 -5.97 5.96 -20.27
C ASN A 271 -4.74 5.11 -19.85
N ILE A 272 -4.37 5.13 -18.57
CA ILE A 272 -3.24 4.35 -18.06
C ILE A 272 -3.66 2.91 -17.82
N PRO A 273 -3.12 1.92 -18.55
CA PRO A 273 -3.50 0.51 -18.41
C PRO A 273 -3.15 -0.03 -17.02
N VAL A 274 -4.03 -0.90 -16.50
CA VAL A 274 -3.89 -1.56 -15.20
C VAL A 274 -3.74 -3.05 -15.41
N TYR A 275 -2.73 -3.65 -14.81
CA TYR A 275 -2.52 -5.09 -14.80
C TYR A 275 -2.77 -5.63 -13.40
N ILE A 276 -3.58 -6.70 -13.31
CA ILE A 276 -3.75 -7.47 -12.07
C ILE A 276 -2.89 -8.70 -12.17
N LYS A 277 -1.88 -8.79 -11.30
CA LYS A 277 -0.85 -9.82 -11.37
C LYS A 277 -0.71 -10.59 -10.06
N ASN A 278 -0.22 -11.82 -10.16
CA ASN A 278 0.01 -12.67 -9.01
C ASN A 278 1.45 -12.61 -8.54
N THR A 279 1.66 -12.20 -7.29
CA THR A 279 3.00 -12.15 -6.67
C THR A 279 3.64 -13.54 -6.58
N PHE A 280 2.84 -14.60 -6.48
CA PHE A 280 3.30 -15.98 -6.31
C PHE A 280 3.45 -16.73 -7.64
N ASP A 281 2.92 -16.15 -8.73
CA ASP A 281 3.02 -16.65 -10.11
C ASP A 281 3.29 -15.48 -11.07
N PRO A 282 4.50 -14.88 -11.01
CA PRO A 282 4.82 -13.64 -11.75
C PRO A 282 4.90 -13.81 -13.26
N GLU A 283 5.06 -15.04 -13.76
CA GLU A 283 5.05 -15.36 -15.19
C GLU A 283 3.64 -15.30 -15.80
N ASN A 284 2.61 -15.40 -14.98
CA ASN A 284 1.23 -15.25 -15.41
C ASN A 284 0.94 -13.81 -15.80
N LEU A 285 0.41 -13.61 -17.00
CA LEU A 285 0.11 -12.27 -17.52
C LEU A 285 -0.98 -11.55 -16.71
N GLY A 286 -1.87 -12.31 -16.06
CA GLY A 286 -2.94 -11.77 -15.25
C GLY A 286 -4.08 -11.19 -16.10
N THR A 287 -4.71 -10.13 -15.61
CA THR A 287 -5.78 -9.42 -16.32
C THR A 287 -5.30 -8.00 -16.67
N LEU A 288 -5.42 -7.64 -17.94
CA LEU A 288 -5.27 -6.26 -18.41
C LEU A 288 -6.62 -5.54 -18.31
N ILE A 289 -6.63 -4.36 -17.70
CA ILE A 289 -7.78 -3.44 -17.69
C ILE A 289 -7.39 -2.17 -18.43
N SER A 290 -8.03 -1.90 -19.56
CA SER A 290 -7.80 -0.70 -20.36
C SER A 290 -9.01 -0.41 -21.26
N ASN A 291 -9.02 0.76 -21.91
CA ASN A 291 -10.06 1.08 -22.91
C ASN A 291 -9.85 0.35 -24.24
N ASN A 292 -8.61 -0.04 -24.53
CA ASN A 292 -8.22 -0.73 -25.77
C ASN A 292 -7.43 -1.99 -25.42
N PRO A 293 -7.81 -3.16 -25.97
CA PRO A 293 -7.11 -4.43 -25.74
C PRO A 293 -5.70 -4.41 -26.34
#